data_826f61c3df884257bf159adf1861fd2d
#
_entry.id   826f61c3df884257bf159adf1861fd2d
#
_cell.length_a   1.000
_cell.length_b   1.000
_cell.length_c   1.000
_cell.angle_alpha   90.00
_cell.angle_beta   90.00
_cell.angle_gamma   90.00
#
_symmetry.space_group_name_H-M   'P 1'
#
loop_
_entity.id
_entity.type
_entity.pdbx_description
1 polymer ?
#
loop_
_entity_poly.entity_id
_entity_poly.type
_entity_poly.pdbx_seq_one_letter_code
_entity_poly.pdbx_strand_id
1 'polypeptide(L)'
;MNGNLNDYQQKQRDNWEKIVDLLHYNEKDKTYKSLRILKTETGNIVLQARDGQTGGGSQQITFQLNEQEIALLSIKLQKLL
;
A
#
# COMPACT_ATOMS: atom_id res chain seq x y z
N MET A 1 10.78 -8.77 -24.43
CA MET A 1 9.37 -8.58 -24.31
C MET A 1 9.01 -7.84 -23.07
N ASN A 2 8.37 -6.71 -23.26
CA ASN A 2 8.10 -5.80 -22.15
C ASN A 2 7.10 -6.37 -21.17
N GLY A 3 6.18 -7.20 -21.65
CA GLY A 3 5.18 -7.78 -20.78
C GLY A 3 5.75 -8.69 -19.70
N ASN A 4 6.89 -9.29 -19.94
CA ASN A 4 7.47 -10.25 -19.00
C ASN A 4 7.87 -9.61 -17.68
N LEU A 5 8.44 -8.41 -17.72
CA LEU A 5 8.83 -7.72 -16.50
C LEU A 5 7.62 -7.32 -15.67
N ASN A 6 6.59 -6.80 -16.34
CA ASN A 6 5.38 -6.41 -15.65
C ASN A 6 4.66 -7.62 -15.05
N ASP A 7 4.63 -8.72 -15.78
CA ASP A 7 4.02 -9.96 -15.30
C ASP A 7 4.75 -10.49 -14.06
N TYR A 8 6.07 -10.41 -14.08
CA TYR A 8 6.87 -10.86 -12.95
C TYR A 8 6.62 -10.00 -11.71
N GLN A 9 6.60 -8.70 -11.87
CA GLN A 9 6.30 -7.78 -10.77
C GLN A 9 4.89 -7.98 -10.23
N GLN A 10 3.94 -8.20 -11.12
CA GLN A 10 2.57 -8.43 -10.75
C GLN A 10 2.42 -9.73 -9.98
N LYS A 11 3.12 -10.77 -10.37
CA LYS A 11 3.12 -12.04 -9.64
C LYS A 11 3.66 -11.89 -8.23
N GLN A 12 4.72 -11.09 -8.07
CA GLN A 12 5.25 -10.81 -6.73
C GLN A 12 4.24 -10.11 -5.85
N ARG A 13 3.50 -9.16 -6.42
CA ARG A 13 2.45 -8.44 -5.69
C ARG A 13 1.28 -9.36 -5.33
N ASP A 14 0.93 -10.26 -6.22
CA ASP A 14 -0.18 -11.17 -6.00
C ASP A 14 0.10 -12.15 -4.86
N ASN A 15 1.39 -12.43 -4.61
CA ASN A 15 1.80 -13.32 -3.53
C ASN A 15 1.88 -12.61 -2.18
N TRP A 16 1.71 -11.29 -2.16
CA TRP A 16 1.73 -10.54 -0.91
C TRP A 16 0.34 -10.58 -0.29
N GLU A 17 0.30 -10.87 0.99
CA GLU A 17 -0.96 -10.88 1.72
C GLU A 17 -1.40 -9.46 2.01
N LYS A 18 -2.63 -9.14 1.65
CA LYS A 18 -3.21 -7.82 1.89
C LYS A 18 -3.83 -7.80 3.29
N ILE A 19 -3.22 -7.05 4.20
CA ILE A 19 -3.69 -6.96 5.58
C ILE A 19 -4.68 -5.83 5.73
N VAL A 20 -4.37 -4.67 5.15
CA VAL A 20 -5.24 -3.49 5.18
C VAL A 20 -5.30 -2.92 3.77
N ASP A 21 -6.49 -2.53 3.34
CA ASP A 21 -6.69 -1.90 2.03
C ASP A 21 -7.76 -0.84 2.18
N LEU A 22 -7.35 0.42 2.22
CA LEU A 22 -8.24 1.56 2.39
C LEU A 22 -8.20 2.40 1.13
N LEU A 23 -9.37 2.82 0.68
CA LEU A 23 -9.48 3.68 -0.51
C LEU A 23 -10.44 4.82 -0.21
N HIS A 24 -9.96 6.04 -0.42
CA HIS A 24 -10.78 7.24 -0.35
C HIS A 24 -10.85 7.87 -1.73
N TYR A 25 -12.04 8.02 -2.25
CA TYR A 25 -12.25 8.61 -3.56
C TYR A 25 -13.06 9.90 -3.43
N ASN A 26 -12.61 10.96 -4.10
CA ASN A 26 -13.30 12.24 -4.15
C ASN A 26 -13.86 12.43 -5.56
N GLU A 27 -15.17 12.26 -5.72
CA GLU A 27 -15.82 12.38 -7.01
C GLU A 27 -15.72 13.77 -7.61
N LYS A 28 -15.77 14.77 -6.77
CA LYS A 28 -15.76 16.16 -7.21
C LYS A 28 -14.46 16.51 -7.92
N ASP A 29 -13.34 16.09 -7.35
CA ASP A 29 -12.02 16.39 -7.88
C ASP A 29 -11.49 15.28 -8.75
N LYS A 30 -12.18 14.12 -8.79
CA LYS A 30 -11.71 12.94 -9.49
C LYS A 30 -10.36 12.46 -8.96
N THR A 31 -10.14 12.62 -7.66
CA THR A 31 -8.90 12.21 -7.01
C THR A 31 -9.15 11.02 -6.09
N TYR A 32 -8.09 10.27 -5.83
CA TYR A 32 -8.17 9.15 -4.90
C TYR A 32 -6.90 9.05 -4.06
N LYS A 33 -7.07 8.48 -2.87
CA LYS A 33 -5.96 8.16 -1.99
C LYS A 33 -6.16 6.74 -1.48
N SER A 34 -5.12 5.96 -1.49
CA SER A 34 -5.20 4.61 -0.95
C SER A 34 -4.07 4.35 0.02
N LEU A 35 -4.34 3.52 1.00
CA LEU A 35 -3.36 3.06 1.96
C LEU A 35 -3.48 1.55 2.07
N ARG A 36 -2.39 0.86 1.85
CA ARG A 36 -2.34 -0.60 1.96
C ARG A 36 -1.23 -1.01 2.90
N ILE A 37 -1.51 -2.02 3.69
CA ILE A 37 -0.48 -2.70 4.47
C ILE A 37 -0.44 -4.13 3.97
N LEU A 38 0.74 -4.56 3.56
CA LEU A 38 0.94 -5.84 2.89
C LEU A 38 2.01 -6.63 3.62
N LYS A 39 1.86 -7.94 3.60
CA LYS A 39 2.88 -8.86 4.11
C LYS A 39 3.49 -9.60 2.94
N THR A 40 4.81 -9.51 2.79
CA THR A 40 5.52 -10.16 1.70
C THR A 40 5.71 -11.65 1.99
N GLU A 41 6.17 -12.39 0.99
CA GLU A 41 6.44 -13.82 1.15
C GLU A 41 7.47 -14.11 2.22
N THR A 42 8.41 -13.19 2.41
CA THR A 42 9.45 -13.35 3.41
C THR A 42 9.05 -12.85 4.79
N GLY A 43 7.79 -12.41 4.94
CA GLY A 43 7.28 -11.97 6.22
C GLY A 43 7.50 -10.50 6.53
N ASN A 44 7.98 -9.72 5.58
CA ASN A 44 8.16 -8.29 5.76
C ASN A 44 6.82 -7.56 5.66
N ILE A 45 6.66 -6.52 6.44
CA ILE A 45 5.46 -5.70 6.41
C ILE A 45 5.77 -4.42 5.65
N VAL A 46 4.94 -4.11 4.67
CA VAL A 46 5.13 -2.97 3.79
C VAL A 46 3.87 -2.11 3.80
N LEU A 47 4.06 -0.81 3.98
CA LEU A 47 3.00 0.16 3.87
C LEU A 47 3.12 0.87 2.52
N GLN A 48 2.04 0.88 1.74
CA GLN A 48 1.99 1.58 0.46
C GLN A 48 0.91 2.65 0.52
N ALA A 49 1.30 3.87 0.21
CA ALA A 49 0.37 4.99 0.12
C ALA A 49 0.38 5.50 -1.32
N ARG A 50 -0.80 5.68 -1.88
CA ARG A 50 -0.95 6.15 -3.25
C ARG A 50 -1.89 7.35 -3.28
N ASP A 51 -1.52 8.34 -4.09
CA ASP A 51 -2.30 9.54 -4.31
C ASP A 51 -2.37 9.77 -5.82
N GLY A 52 -3.57 9.94 -6.36
CA GLY A 52 -3.68 10.08 -7.81
C GLY A 52 -4.97 10.75 -8.24
N GLN A 53 -5.08 10.92 -9.54
CA GLN A 53 -6.22 11.52 -10.20
C GLN A 53 -6.68 10.63 -11.34
N THR A 54 -8.00 10.42 -11.43
CA THR A 54 -8.57 9.61 -12.50
C THR A 54 -8.27 10.28 -13.84
N GLY A 55 -7.67 9.52 -14.75
CA GLY A 55 -7.25 10.05 -16.05
C GLY A 55 -5.97 10.83 -16.01
N GLY A 56 -5.34 10.99 -14.85
CA GLY A 56 -4.09 11.69 -14.67
C GLY A 56 -3.01 10.80 -14.08
N GLY A 57 -1.97 11.41 -13.53
CA GLY A 57 -0.88 10.70 -12.91
C GLY A 57 -1.18 10.25 -11.49
N SER A 58 -0.30 9.44 -10.96
CA SER A 58 -0.37 9.04 -9.57
C SER A 58 1.03 8.98 -8.97
N GLN A 59 1.09 9.13 -7.65
CA GLN A 59 2.32 8.99 -6.88
C GLN A 59 2.13 7.88 -5.87
N GLN A 60 3.19 7.12 -5.64
CA GLN A 60 3.16 6.04 -4.67
C GLN A 60 4.39 6.08 -3.80
N ILE A 61 4.18 5.91 -2.51
CA ILE A 61 5.24 5.78 -1.53
C ILE A 61 5.17 4.39 -0.94
N THR A 62 6.31 3.74 -0.84
CA THR A 62 6.42 2.42 -0.24
C THR A 62 7.36 2.51 0.95
N PHE A 63 6.92 2.02 2.10
CA PHE A 63 7.68 2.08 3.33
C PHE A 63 7.67 0.73 4.02
N GLN A 64 8.84 0.14 4.20
CA GLN A 64 8.94 -1.14 4.91
C GLN A 64 9.01 -0.88 6.41
N LEU A 65 8.15 -1.58 7.15
CA LEU A 65 8.06 -1.44 8.59
C LEU A 65 8.80 -2.58 9.29
N ASN A 66 9.58 -2.27 10.31
CA ASN A 66 10.15 -3.29 11.17
C ASN A 66 9.20 -3.60 12.33
N GLU A 67 9.54 -4.61 13.12
CA GLU A 67 8.68 -5.04 14.23
C GLU A 67 8.46 -3.93 15.26
N GLN A 68 9.48 -3.17 15.55
CA GLN A 68 9.38 -2.07 16.53
C GLN A 68 8.45 -0.97 16.03
N GLU A 69 8.53 -0.67 14.76
CA GLU A 69 7.66 0.33 14.14
C GLU A 69 6.20 -0.13 14.13
N ILE A 70 5.98 -1.40 13.83
CA ILE A 70 4.63 -1.98 13.87
C ILE A 70 4.06 -1.90 15.27
N ALA A 71 4.86 -2.27 16.28
CA ALA A 71 4.42 -2.21 17.66
C ALA A 71 4.10 -0.78 18.09
N LEU A 72 4.94 0.17 17.73
CA LEU A 72 4.74 1.57 18.07
C LEU A 72 3.45 2.10 17.43
N LEU A 73 3.24 1.84 16.13
CA LEU A 73 2.03 2.27 15.45
C LEU A 73 0.79 1.66 16.10
N SER A 74 0.85 0.37 16.43
CA SER A 74 -0.26 -0.33 17.05
C SER A 74 -0.65 0.33 18.38
N ILE A 75 0.33 0.61 19.22
CA ILE A 75 0.09 1.23 20.54
C ILE A 75 -0.48 2.63 20.36
N LYS A 76 0.12 3.44 19.47
CA LYS A 76 -0.30 4.82 19.30
C LYS A 76 -1.68 4.94 18.67
N LEU A 77 -1.97 4.08 17.69
CA LEU A 77 -3.28 4.10 17.03
C LEU A 77 -4.38 3.65 17.98
N GLN A 78 -4.10 2.67 18.82
CA GLN A 78 -5.07 2.19 19.79
C GLN A 78 -5.49 3.27 20.79
N LYS A 79 -4.57 4.16 21.13
CA LYS A 79 -4.86 5.26 22.04
C LYS A 79 -5.82 6.30 21.44
N LEU A 80 -5.99 6.30 20.15
CA LEU A 80 -6.93 7.21 19.49
C LEU A 80 -8.37 6.72 19.55
N LEU A 81 -8.57 5.48 19.91
CA LEU A 81 -9.89 4.88 20.05
C LEU A 81 -10.40 5.02 21.46
#